data_9484704d980ed5eb5e249fa3c9e102b4
#
_entry.id   9484704d980ed5eb5e249fa3c9e102b4
#
_cell.length_a   1.000
_cell.length_b   1.000
_cell.length_c   1.000
_cell.angle_alpha   90.00
_cell.angle_beta   90.00
_cell.angle_gamma   90.00
#
_symmetry.space_group_name_H-M   'P 1'
#
loop_
_entity.id
_entity.type
_entity.pdbx_description
1 polymer ?
#
loop_
_entity_poly.entity_id
_entity_poly.type
_entity_poly.pdbx_seq_one_letter_code
_entity_poly.pdbx_strand_id
1 'polypeptide(L)'
;MINKRSLGKLLYYLIGIRMPISYSKVSFGSRKLRSVCGKWMLDYCGTNVNIEKGALFEYHISLGDNSGIGIRAQIEDYVTIGKNVMMGPDCMIFTRNHEFGDKTCPMCTQGFSEICPVTIEDDVWIGARVIILPGVHVGKGSILGAGAVVTKNVEPYSIVGGNPAKLLKKR
;
A
#
# COMPACT_ATOMS: atom_id res chain seq x y z
N MET A 1 -28.98 5.20 -7.71
CA MET A 1 -28.14 4.27 -8.52
C MET A 1 -26.84 3.98 -7.75
N ILE A 2 -26.48 2.72 -7.56
CA ILE A 2 -25.19 2.34 -6.94
C ILE A 2 -24.10 2.72 -7.93
N ASN A 3 -23.14 3.54 -7.50
CA ASN A 3 -22.00 3.90 -8.36
C ASN A 3 -21.01 2.72 -8.45
N LYS A 4 -20.14 2.74 -9.49
CA LYS A 4 -19.16 1.66 -9.72
C LYS A 4 -18.24 1.42 -8.52
N ARG A 5 -17.83 2.49 -7.82
CA ARG A 5 -16.96 2.41 -6.64
C ARG A 5 -17.62 1.65 -5.49
N SER A 6 -18.88 1.97 -5.20
CA SER A 6 -19.65 1.26 -4.15
C SER A 6 -19.87 -0.22 -4.49
N LEU A 7 -20.15 -0.52 -5.78
CA LEU A 7 -20.28 -1.90 -6.24
C LEU A 7 -18.96 -2.67 -6.13
N GLY A 8 -17.84 -2.05 -6.52
CA GLY A 8 -16.50 -2.61 -6.38
C GLY A 8 -16.16 -2.93 -4.93
N LYS A 9 -16.45 -1.99 -4.02
CA LYS A 9 -16.26 -2.15 -2.57
C LYS A 9 -17.08 -3.32 -2.03
N LEU A 10 -18.36 -3.36 -2.36
CA LEU A 10 -19.26 -4.44 -1.92
C LEU A 10 -18.73 -5.80 -2.38
N LEU A 11 -18.41 -5.94 -3.67
CA LEU A 11 -17.91 -7.19 -4.26
C LEU A 11 -16.57 -7.60 -3.66
N TYR A 12 -15.66 -6.62 -3.44
CA TYR A 12 -14.37 -6.88 -2.83
C TYR A 12 -14.49 -7.40 -1.40
N TYR A 13 -15.23 -6.70 -0.53
CA TYR A 13 -15.32 -7.05 0.89
C TYR A 13 -16.19 -8.29 1.16
N LEU A 14 -17.20 -8.55 0.35
CA LEU A 14 -18.02 -9.76 0.49
C LEU A 14 -17.31 -11.01 -0.03
N ILE A 15 -16.63 -10.92 -1.18
CA ILE A 15 -16.10 -12.07 -1.89
C ILE A 15 -14.59 -11.97 -2.06
N GLY A 16 -14.10 -10.94 -2.76
CA GLY A 16 -12.73 -10.81 -3.22
C GLY A 16 -11.67 -10.98 -2.14
N ILE A 17 -11.87 -10.33 -0.99
CA ILE A 17 -10.93 -10.33 0.14
C ILE A 17 -10.73 -11.74 0.76
N ARG A 18 -11.75 -12.59 0.67
CA ARG A 18 -11.73 -13.95 1.25
C ARG A 18 -11.26 -15.02 0.27
N MET A 19 -11.26 -14.73 -1.02
CA MET A 19 -10.81 -15.67 -2.04
C MET A 19 -9.35 -16.10 -1.84
N PRO A 20 -8.94 -17.27 -2.34
CA PRO A 20 -7.56 -17.74 -2.25
C PRO A 20 -6.54 -16.73 -2.78
N ILE A 21 -5.30 -16.84 -2.33
CA ILE A 21 -4.17 -16.09 -2.87
C ILE A 21 -4.00 -16.37 -4.37
N SER A 22 -3.46 -15.39 -5.10
CA SER A 22 -3.40 -15.41 -6.58
C SER A 22 -2.57 -16.58 -7.14
N TYR A 23 -1.57 -17.05 -6.42
CA TYR A 23 -0.68 -18.15 -6.80
C TYR A 23 -1.10 -19.51 -6.20
N SER A 24 -2.28 -19.61 -5.62
CA SER A 24 -2.84 -20.90 -5.20
C SER A 24 -3.16 -21.76 -6.43
N LYS A 25 -2.89 -23.08 -6.33
CA LYS A 25 -3.29 -24.07 -7.36
C LYS A 25 -4.79 -24.00 -7.68
N VAL A 26 -5.61 -23.60 -6.71
CA VAL A 26 -7.07 -23.44 -6.83
C VAL A 26 -7.43 -21.99 -6.54
N SER A 27 -7.08 -21.10 -7.47
CA SER A 27 -7.28 -19.65 -7.29
C SER A 27 -8.70 -19.19 -7.64
N PHE A 28 -9.50 -19.99 -8.36
CA PHE A 28 -10.86 -19.64 -8.83
C PHE A 28 -10.95 -18.25 -9.49
N GLY A 29 -9.89 -17.79 -10.15
CA GLY A 29 -9.87 -16.47 -10.77
C GLY A 29 -9.78 -15.29 -9.77
N SER A 30 -9.37 -15.55 -8.53
CA SER A 30 -9.29 -14.57 -7.44
C SER A 30 -8.51 -13.30 -7.82
N ARG A 31 -7.36 -13.43 -8.51
CA ARG A 31 -6.59 -12.31 -9.03
C ARG A 31 -7.42 -11.43 -9.95
N LYS A 32 -8.12 -12.04 -10.92
CA LYS A 32 -8.94 -11.32 -11.91
C LYS A 32 -10.09 -10.57 -11.22
N LEU A 33 -10.79 -11.22 -10.29
CA LEU A 33 -11.87 -10.58 -9.54
C LEU A 33 -11.37 -9.37 -8.75
N ARG A 34 -10.30 -9.55 -7.95
CA ARG A 34 -9.73 -8.45 -7.13
C ARG A 34 -9.19 -7.31 -8.00
N SER A 35 -8.59 -7.63 -9.16
CA SER A 35 -8.15 -6.61 -10.12
C SER A 35 -9.33 -5.80 -10.68
N VAL A 36 -10.46 -6.45 -11.01
CA VAL A 36 -11.68 -5.74 -11.45
C VAL A 36 -12.23 -4.86 -10.34
N CYS A 37 -12.30 -5.36 -9.10
CA CYS A 37 -12.69 -4.56 -7.95
C CYS A 37 -11.78 -3.34 -7.78
N GLY A 38 -10.47 -3.51 -7.87
CA GLY A 38 -9.49 -2.42 -7.82
C GLY A 38 -9.74 -1.36 -8.88
N LYS A 39 -10.01 -1.75 -10.14
CA LYS A 39 -10.36 -0.81 -11.23
C LYS A 39 -11.62 0.00 -10.97
N TRP A 40 -12.53 -0.49 -10.14
CA TRP A 40 -13.74 0.23 -9.78
C TRP A 40 -13.59 1.07 -8.53
N MET A 41 -12.69 0.69 -7.63
CA MET A 41 -12.50 1.33 -6.32
C MET A 41 -11.46 2.46 -6.35
N LEU A 42 -10.29 2.21 -6.92
CA LEU A 42 -9.13 3.11 -6.87
C LEU A 42 -9.30 4.30 -7.81
N ASP A 43 -8.65 5.41 -7.50
CA ASP A 43 -8.60 6.57 -8.39
C ASP A 43 -7.90 6.23 -9.71
N TYR A 44 -6.83 5.44 -9.65
CA TYR A 44 -6.19 4.84 -10.82
C TYR A 44 -5.78 3.39 -10.53
N CYS A 45 -6.05 2.51 -11.47
CA CYS A 45 -5.63 1.12 -11.41
C CYS A 45 -5.20 0.66 -12.80
N GLY A 46 -3.92 0.46 -12.96
CA GLY A 46 -3.27 0.06 -14.21
C GLY A 46 -3.66 -1.32 -14.72
N THR A 47 -2.90 -1.78 -15.69
CA THR A 47 -3.05 -3.10 -16.29
C THR A 47 -2.22 -4.14 -15.53
N ASN A 48 -2.63 -5.42 -15.61
CA ASN A 48 -1.92 -6.56 -15.02
C ASN A 48 -1.59 -6.41 -13.51
N VAL A 49 -2.43 -5.69 -12.76
CA VAL A 49 -2.26 -5.52 -11.32
C VAL A 49 -2.62 -6.79 -10.55
N ASN A 50 -2.05 -6.94 -9.36
CA ASN A 50 -2.37 -8.04 -8.46
C ASN A 50 -2.69 -7.52 -7.05
N ILE A 51 -3.96 -7.53 -6.68
CA ILE A 51 -4.39 -7.24 -5.31
C ILE A 51 -4.54 -8.59 -4.60
N GLU A 52 -3.80 -8.79 -3.52
CA GLU A 52 -3.77 -10.08 -2.84
C GLU A 52 -4.83 -10.22 -1.74
N LYS A 53 -4.99 -11.45 -1.27
CA LYS A 53 -5.95 -11.83 -0.23
C LYS A 53 -5.75 -11.01 1.04
N GLY A 54 -6.84 -10.51 1.59
CA GLY A 54 -6.86 -9.82 2.89
C GLY A 54 -6.31 -8.40 2.87
N ALA A 55 -5.96 -7.84 1.70
CA ALA A 55 -5.53 -6.45 1.61
C ALA A 55 -6.67 -5.50 2.01
N LEU A 56 -6.36 -4.51 2.83
CA LEU A 56 -7.24 -3.42 3.23
C LEU A 56 -6.69 -2.13 2.64
N PHE A 57 -7.50 -1.41 1.90
CA PHE A 57 -7.08 -0.18 1.23
C PHE A 57 -8.25 0.77 1.00
N GLU A 58 -7.96 2.05 0.97
CA GLU A 58 -8.92 3.11 0.72
C GLU A 58 -9.00 3.48 -0.78
N TYR A 59 -9.59 4.62 -1.13
CA TYR A 59 -9.94 4.92 -2.53
C TYR A 59 -8.92 5.79 -3.25
N HIS A 60 -8.37 6.79 -2.56
CA HIS A 60 -7.45 7.77 -3.14
C HIS A 60 -6.05 7.18 -3.31
N ILE A 61 -6.02 6.07 -4.07
CA ILE A 61 -4.79 5.32 -4.36
C ILE A 61 -4.62 5.23 -5.87
N SER A 62 -3.41 5.48 -6.34
CA SER A 62 -2.98 5.18 -7.70
C SER A 62 -2.08 3.95 -7.69
N LEU A 63 -2.44 2.92 -8.46
CA LEU A 63 -1.68 1.67 -8.60
C LEU A 63 -1.26 1.48 -10.05
N GLY A 64 0.02 1.56 -10.34
CA GLY A 64 0.60 1.47 -11.68
C GLY A 64 0.56 0.07 -12.30
N ASP A 65 0.89 0.00 -13.59
CA ASP A 65 0.91 -1.25 -14.35
C ASP A 65 1.86 -2.28 -13.74
N ASN A 66 1.49 -3.56 -13.80
CA ASN A 66 2.25 -4.70 -13.31
C ASN A 66 2.57 -4.65 -11.80
N SER A 67 1.91 -3.78 -11.03
CA SER A 67 2.16 -3.61 -9.60
C SER A 67 1.22 -4.44 -8.75
N GLY A 68 1.62 -4.69 -7.51
CA GLY A 68 0.84 -5.49 -6.59
C GLY A 68 0.65 -4.85 -5.22
N ILE A 69 -0.51 -5.12 -4.62
CA ILE A 69 -0.79 -4.92 -3.20
C ILE A 69 -0.66 -6.28 -2.52
N GLY A 70 0.24 -6.38 -1.54
CA GLY A 70 0.62 -7.63 -0.88
C GLY A 70 -0.50 -8.26 -0.04
N ILE A 71 -0.30 -9.52 0.34
CA ILE A 71 -1.23 -10.24 1.23
C ILE A 71 -1.36 -9.48 2.54
N ARG A 72 -2.60 -9.22 2.98
CA ARG A 72 -2.93 -8.49 4.21
C ARG A 72 -2.26 -7.12 4.35
N ALA A 73 -1.86 -6.51 3.25
CA ALA A 73 -1.38 -5.13 3.28
C ALA A 73 -2.48 -4.18 3.78
N GLN A 74 -2.09 -3.12 4.48
CA GLN A 74 -2.97 -2.05 4.94
C GLN A 74 -2.47 -0.73 4.35
N ILE A 75 -3.29 -0.08 3.53
CA ILE A 75 -2.90 1.12 2.80
C ILE A 75 -3.95 2.20 3.01
N GLU A 76 -3.55 3.30 3.62
CA GLU A 76 -4.41 4.49 3.77
C GLU A 76 -4.61 5.23 2.45
N ASP A 77 -5.48 6.24 2.47
CA ASP A 77 -5.70 7.15 1.33
C ASP A 77 -4.44 7.95 0.94
N TYR A 78 -4.43 8.49 -0.27
CA TYR A 78 -3.39 9.37 -0.81
C TYR A 78 -2.02 8.69 -0.95
N VAL A 79 -2.04 7.46 -1.45
CA VAL A 79 -0.84 6.69 -1.79
C VAL A 79 -0.72 6.53 -3.30
N THR A 80 0.44 6.89 -3.84
CA THR A 80 0.80 6.61 -5.24
C THR A 80 1.81 5.48 -5.30
N ILE A 81 1.47 4.43 -6.04
CA ILE A 81 2.33 3.28 -6.32
C ILE A 81 2.59 3.23 -7.82
N GLY A 82 3.83 3.37 -8.21
CA GLY A 82 4.30 3.35 -9.60
C GLY A 82 4.13 1.99 -10.28
N LYS A 83 4.81 1.81 -11.41
CA LYS A 83 4.78 0.58 -12.22
C LYS A 83 5.81 -0.43 -11.72
N ASN A 84 5.51 -1.72 -11.93
CA ASN A 84 6.41 -2.83 -11.61
C ASN A 84 6.80 -2.90 -10.12
N VAL A 85 5.93 -2.43 -9.23
CA VAL A 85 6.16 -2.48 -7.78
C VAL A 85 5.76 -3.84 -7.23
N MET A 86 6.68 -4.49 -6.54
CA MET A 86 6.42 -5.72 -5.80
C MET A 86 6.26 -5.43 -4.32
N MET A 87 5.15 -5.87 -3.72
CA MET A 87 4.87 -5.70 -2.30
C MET A 87 4.72 -7.05 -1.61
N GLY A 88 5.52 -7.27 -0.58
CA GLY A 88 5.43 -8.43 0.30
C GLY A 88 4.18 -8.42 1.19
N PRO A 89 3.94 -9.50 1.94
CA PRO A 89 2.80 -9.59 2.85
C PRO A 89 2.96 -8.66 4.07
N ASP A 90 1.79 -8.31 4.66
CA ASP A 90 1.68 -7.58 5.93
C ASP A 90 2.34 -6.19 5.91
N CYS A 91 2.45 -5.54 4.75
CA CYS A 91 2.96 -4.18 4.66
C CYS A 91 1.91 -3.18 5.12
N MET A 92 2.37 -2.07 5.71
CA MET A 92 1.52 -0.97 6.16
C MET A 92 2.01 0.35 5.57
N ILE A 93 1.09 1.17 5.05
CA ILE A 93 1.40 2.50 4.53
C ILE A 93 0.45 3.48 5.17
N PHE A 94 1.01 4.40 5.95
CA PHE A 94 0.27 5.45 6.65
C PHE A 94 0.50 6.80 5.98
N THR A 95 -0.52 7.64 5.95
CA THR A 95 -0.47 8.98 5.36
C THR A 95 -0.78 10.09 6.36
N ARG A 96 -1.13 9.73 7.60
CA ARG A 96 -1.37 10.66 8.70
C ARG A 96 -1.10 10.02 10.05
N ASN A 97 -0.97 10.86 11.07
CA ASN A 97 -0.84 10.45 12.47
C ASN A 97 -1.98 11.06 13.30
N HIS A 98 -2.11 10.63 14.55
CA HIS A 98 -2.87 11.39 15.54
C HIS A 98 -2.11 12.66 15.94
N GLU A 99 -2.85 13.74 16.22
CA GLU A 99 -2.27 14.91 16.88
C GLU A 99 -1.94 14.59 18.34
N PHE A 100 -0.81 15.09 18.81
CA PHE A 100 -0.30 14.82 20.16
C PHE A 100 0.40 16.05 20.78
N GLY A 101 0.35 17.21 20.16
CA GLY A 101 1.08 18.41 20.57
C GLY A 101 0.54 19.06 21.83
N ASP A 102 -0.77 19.01 22.04
CA ASP A 102 -1.40 19.59 23.23
C ASP A 102 -1.28 18.65 24.44
N LYS A 103 -0.52 19.08 25.44
CA LYS A 103 -0.30 18.34 26.68
C LYS A 103 -1.41 18.51 27.72
N THR A 104 -2.39 19.36 27.46
CA THR A 104 -3.47 19.68 28.38
C THR A 104 -4.67 18.73 28.24
N CYS A 105 -4.74 17.99 27.12
CA CYS A 105 -5.82 17.02 26.86
C CYS A 105 -5.28 15.69 26.33
N PRO A 106 -6.05 14.58 26.46
CA PRO A 106 -5.65 13.30 25.94
C PRO A 106 -5.45 13.29 24.43
N MET A 107 -4.46 12.55 23.91
CA MET A 107 -4.17 12.45 22.46
C MET A 107 -5.38 11.99 21.65
N CYS A 108 -6.19 11.07 22.19
CA CYS A 108 -7.38 10.57 21.50
C CYS A 108 -8.47 11.63 21.23
N THR A 109 -8.39 12.80 21.85
CA THR A 109 -9.32 13.92 21.66
C THR A 109 -8.77 15.02 20.76
N GLN A 110 -7.50 14.93 20.35
CA GLN A 110 -6.83 15.97 19.54
C GLN A 110 -7.06 15.81 18.03
N GLY A 111 -7.60 14.64 17.59
CA GLY A 111 -7.86 14.38 16.19
C GLY A 111 -6.65 13.85 15.42
N PHE A 112 -6.56 14.21 14.15
CA PHE A 112 -5.53 13.71 13.24
C PHE A 112 -4.73 14.89 12.65
N SER A 113 -3.46 14.64 12.36
CA SER A 113 -2.61 15.56 11.61
C SER A 113 -3.10 15.75 10.17
N GLU A 114 -2.55 16.72 9.48
CA GLU A 114 -2.73 16.85 8.04
C GLU A 114 -2.25 15.58 7.33
N ILE A 115 -2.88 15.30 6.17
CA ILE A 115 -2.50 14.18 5.32
C ILE A 115 -1.17 14.50 4.66
N CYS A 116 -0.20 13.61 4.81
CA CYS A 116 1.09 13.63 4.14
C CYS A 116 1.16 12.47 3.16
N PRO A 117 0.89 12.69 1.86
CA PRO A 117 0.85 11.63 0.85
C PRO A 117 2.14 10.82 0.78
N VAL A 118 2.01 9.52 0.49
CA VAL A 118 3.15 8.63 0.25
C VAL A 118 3.28 8.35 -1.23
N THR A 119 4.51 8.45 -1.76
CA THR A 119 4.81 8.13 -3.15
C THR A 119 5.85 7.01 -3.22
N ILE A 120 5.53 5.96 -3.98
CA ILE A 120 6.42 4.84 -4.29
C ILE A 120 6.60 4.85 -5.80
N GLU A 121 7.81 5.12 -6.26
CA GLU A 121 8.13 5.17 -7.68
C GLU A 121 8.17 3.78 -8.32
N ASP A 122 8.55 3.74 -9.61
CA ASP A 122 8.60 2.51 -10.40
C ASP A 122 9.70 1.55 -9.94
N ASP A 123 9.52 0.25 -10.20
CA ASP A 123 10.53 -0.80 -9.98
C ASP A 123 10.98 -0.91 -8.51
N VAL A 124 10.11 -0.63 -7.55
CA VAL A 124 10.40 -0.76 -6.12
C VAL A 124 10.03 -2.15 -5.62
N TRP A 125 10.92 -2.74 -4.83
CA TRP A 125 10.62 -3.96 -4.08
C TRP A 125 10.43 -3.67 -2.59
N ILE A 126 9.22 -3.90 -2.10
CA ILE A 126 8.84 -3.75 -0.69
C ILE A 126 8.83 -5.14 -0.06
N GLY A 127 9.74 -5.40 0.86
CA GLY A 127 9.82 -6.64 1.61
C GLY A 127 8.60 -6.86 2.52
N ALA A 128 8.47 -8.06 3.06
CA ALA A 128 7.38 -8.38 4.00
C ALA A 128 7.43 -7.51 5.26
N ARG A 129 6.25 -7.14 5.81
CA ARG A 129 6.11 -6.38 7.06
C ARG A 129 6.82 -5.03 7.08
N VAL A 130 6.99 -4.41 5.92
CA VAL A 130 7.51 -3.05 5.83
C VAL A 130 6.42 -2.08 6.27
N ILE A 131 6.82 -1.07 7.05
CA ILE A 131 5.97 0.05 7.46
C ILE A 131 6.52 1.32 6.81
N ILE A 132 5.67 2.05 6.09
CA ILE A 132 6.01 3.33 5.47
C ILE A 132 5.22 4.42 6.18
N LEU A 133 5.92 5.42 6.72
CA LEU A 133 5.32 6.51 7.48
C LEU A 133 4.85 7.66 6.58
N PRO A 134 3.98 8.55 7.10
CA PRO A 134 3.42 9.67 6.35
C PRO A 134 4.46 10.54 5.67
N GLY A 135 4.19 10.97 4.43
CA GLY A 135 5.02 11.89 3.67
C GLY A 135 6.27 11.28 3.03
N VAL A 136 6.49 9.97 3.18
CA VAL A 136 7.69 9.31 2.63
C VAL A 136 7.59 9.20 1.10
N HIS A 137 8.69 9.53 0.43
CA HIS A 137 8.93 9.27 -0.97
C HIS A 137 9.96 8.16 -1.14
N VAL A 138 9.60 7.09 -1.85
CA VAL A 138 10.49 5.96 -2.16
C VAL A 138 10.89 6.05 -3.63
N GLY A 139 12.16 6.36 -3.87
CA GLY A 139 12.74 6.54 -5.19
C GLY A 139 12.81 5.24 -6.00
N LYS A 140 12.77 5.40 -7.32
CA LYS A 140 12.77 4.33 -8.33
C LYS A 140 13.85 3.27 -8.09
N GLY A 141 13.51 2.02 -8.33
CA GLY A 141 14.45 0.91 -8.30
C GLY A 141 14.95 0.56 -6.90
N SER A 142 14.35 1.11 -5.84
CA SER A 142 14.79 0.86 -4.46
C SER A 142 14.24 -0.44 -3.89
N ILE A 143 14.90 -0.95 -2.85
CA ILE A 143 14.51 -2.14 -2.12
C ILE A 143 14.33 -1.78 -0.65
N LEU A 144 13.14 -2.01 -0.12
CA LEU A 144 12.84 -1.90 1.31
C LEU A 144 12.95 -3.29 1.93
N GLY A 145 13.94 -3.50 2.76
CA GLY A 145 14.18 -4.79 3.44
C GLY A 145 13.01 -5.20 4.33
N ALA A 146 12.76 -6.51 4.45
CA ALA A 146 11.66 -7.02 5.28
C ALA A 146 11.74 -6.50 6.72
N GLY A 147 10.59 -6.10 7.28
CA GLY A 147 10.49 -5.54 8.63
C GLY A 147 11.03 -4.11 8.78
N ALA A 148 11.40 -3.44 7.70
CA ALA A 148 11.87 -2.06 7.77
C ALA A 148 10.75 -1.08 8.16
N VAL A 149 11.08 -0.07 8.98
CA VAL A 149 10.22 1.07 9.27
C VAL A 149 10.80 2.30 8.58
N VAL A 150 10.20 2.67 7.45
CA VAL A 150 10.68 3.76 6.58
C VAL A 150 10.11 5.08 7.07
N THR A 151 10.96 5.88 7.69
CA THR A 151 10.61 7.15 8.35
C THR A 151 11.08 8.39 7.58
N LYS A 152 11.85 8.20 6.50
CA LYS A 152 12.44 9.26 5.67
C LYS A 152 12.44 8.84 4.20
N ASN A 153 12.58 9.81 3.31
CA ASN A 153 12.69 9.56 1.89
C ASN A 153 13.85 8.59 1.57
N VAL A 154 13.61 7.76 0.58
CA VAL A 154 14.58 6.77 0.09
C VAL A 154 15.03 7.19 -1.30
N GLU A 155 16.34 7.47 -1.42
CA GLU A 155 16.94 7.82 -2.70
C GLU A 155 16.80 6.69 -3.73
N PRO A 156 16.68 7.01 -5.04
CA PRO A 156 16.60 6.00 -6.08
C PRO A 156 17.73 4.96 -5.98
N TYR A 157 17.42 3.72 -6.37
CA TYR A 157 18.34 2.58 -6.38
C TYR A 157 19.02 2.31 -5.04
N SER A 158 18.33 2.57 -3.94
CA SER A 158 18.84 2.32 -2.59
C SER A 158 18.25 1.03 -2.01
N ILE A 159 19.06 0.29 -1.27
CA ILE A 159 18.62 -0.82 -0.44
C ILE A 159 18.65 -0.33 1.01
N VAL A 160 17.47 -0.25 1.63
CA VAL A 160 17.30 0.21 3.01
C VAL A 160 16.70 -0.88 3.88
N GLY A 161 17.00 -0.85 5.19
CA GLY A 161 16.45 -1.81 6.14
C GLY A 161 16.63 -1.37 7.59
N GLY A 162 15.93 -2.05 8.49
CA GLY A 162 15.96 -1.79 9.93
C GLY A 162 14.82 -0.89 10.43
N ASN A 163 14.82 -0.62 11.72
CA ASN A 163 13.87 0.26 12.41
C ASN A 163 14.63 1.26 13.30
N PRO A 164 14.70 2.57 12.95
CA PRO A 164 14.27 3.13 11.67
C PRO A 164 15.14 2.64 10.50
N ALA A 165 14.57 2.62 9.29
CA ALA A 165 15.27 2.17 8.09
C ALA A 165 16.48 3.09 7.77
N LYS A 166 17.61 2.44 7.47
CA LYS A 166 18.86 3.10 7.09
C LYS A 166 19.34 2.54 5.76
N LEU A 167 20.11 3.35 5.03
CA LEU A 167 20.79 2.90 3.81
C LEU A 167 21.76 1.76 4.16
N LEU A 168 21.61 0.63 3.52
CA LEU A 168 22.53 -0.52 3.62
C LEU A 168 23.56 -0.47 2.49
N LYS A 169 23.09 -0.26 1.26
CA LYS A 169 23.93 -0.09 0.07
C LYS A 169 23.13 0.47 -1.11
N LYS A 170 23.79 0.86 -2.17
CA LYS A 170 23.17 1.12 -3.48
C LYS A 170 22.99 -0.21 -4.25
N ARG A 171 21.93 -0.24 -5.09
CA ARG A 171 21.63 -1.38 -5.98
C ARG A 171 22.53 -1.38 -7.20
#